data_ab6bffeff5dee9d299ca2fa6f2ce1f76
#
_entry.id   ab6bffeff5dee9d299ca2fa6f2ce1f76
#
_cell.length_a   1.000
_cell.length_b   1.000
_cell.length_c   1.000
_cell.angle_alpha   90.00
_cell.angle_beta   90.00
_cell.angle_gamma   90.00
#
_symmetry.space_group_name_H-M   'P 1'
#
loop_
_entity.id
_entity.type
_entity.pdbx_description
1 polymer ?
#
loop_
_entity_poly.entity_id
_entity_poly.type
_entity_poly.pdbx_seq_one_letter_code
_entity_poly.pdbx_strand_id
1 'polypeptide(L)'
;MNTKYSDLINQTYYFPQEEFKLNKDNLLFHNIDLMKLVEQYGTPLKFTYLPQISENINKAKAWFRKSMEKNKYEAKYYYCYCTKSSHFEYIMNEAFKNNIHVETSSAFDINIVENLLENGKINKSTYVICNGFKRDEYISNIARLINNGHKNTIPIIDNYEELDLLQAEIKGKFKIGIRIAAEEEPKFEFYTSRLGIGYKNIVSFYKKQIQENDKLELKMLHFFINTGINDTAYYWNELVKCIKVYIALKKECPSLDGLNIGGGFPIKNSLAFEYDYQYMIDEIINQIKIACDEAEVDVPNIFTEFGSFTVGESGGAIYQILYQKQQNDREKWNMIDSSFITTLPDTWAINKRFIMLAVNRWNDTYERVLLGGLTCDSDDYYNSEQNMNAIYLPKYNKEKPLYIGFFNTGAYQETIGGYGGLHHCLIPQPKHILIDRDENGILATEVFSEQQTSDDVLKILGYTKKV
;
A
#
# COMPACT_ATOMS: atom_id res chain seq x y z
N MET A 1 -11.85 -41.75 -0.73
CA MET A 1 -11.87 -40.92 -1.96
C MET A 1 -10.62 -40.05 -1.93
N ASN A 2 -9.85 -40.09 -3.02
CA ASN A 2 -8.69 -39.19 -3.11
C ASN A 2 -9.19 -37.79 -3.48
N THR A 3 -9.34 -36.92 -2.53
CA THR A 3 -9.75 -35.51 -2.73
C THR A 3 -8.62 -34.74 -3.42
N LYS A 4 -8.94 -33.99 -4.46
CA LYS A 4 -8.02 -33.17 -5.24
C LYS A 4 -7.79 -31.81 -4.55
N TYR A 5 -6.71 -31.13 -4.90
CA TYR A 5 -6.47 -29.78 -4.42
C TYR A 5 -7.58 -28.81 -4.85
N SER A 6 -8.07 -28.96 -6.09
CA SER A 6 -9.25 -28.20 -6.57
C SER A 6 -10.50 -28.40 -5.70
N ASP A 7 -10.72 -29.64 -5.20
CA ASP A 7 -11.87 -29.91 -4.34
C ASP A 7 -11.74 -29.20 -3.00
N LEU A 8 -10.52 -29.16 -2.43
CA LEU A 8 -10.24 -28.43 -1.21
C LEU A 8 -10.54 -26.94 -1.37
N ILE A 9 -10.03 -26.30 -2.41
CA ILE A 9 -10.25 -24.88 -2.66
C ILE A 9 -11.73 -24.57 -2.87
N ASN A 10 -12.44 -25.38 -3.67
CA ASN A 10 -13.88 -25.21 -3.93
C ASN A 10 -14.75 -25.43 -2.69
N GLN A 11 -14.32 -26.27 -1.75
CA GLN A 11 -15.05 -26.49 -0.48
C GLN A 11 -14.79 -25.39 0.55
N THR A 12 -13.62 -24.76 0.48
CA THR A 12 -13.20 -23.76 1.47
C THR A 12 -13.61 -22.35 1.05
N TYR A 13 -13.63 -22.08 -0.25
CA TYR A 13 -13.83 -20.74 -0.80
C TYR A 13 -14.80 -20.76 -2.01
N TYR A 14 -15.37 -19.61 -2.32
CA TYR A 14 -15.99 -19.41 -3.63
C TYR A 14 -14.91 -19.32 -4.70
N PHE A 15 -14.84 -20.34 -5.55
CA PHE A 15 -13.89 -20.41 -6.65
C PHE A 15 -14.60 -20.96 -7.90
N PRO A 16 -14.38 -20.44 -9.13
CA PRO A 16 -13.42 -19.38 -9.51
C PRO A 16 -13.83 -17.99 -9.02
N GLN A 17 -12.86 -17.07 -9.02
CA GLN A 17 -13.07 -15.65 -8.72
C GLN A 17 -12.76 -14.79 -9.94
N GLU A 18 -13.00 -13.48 -9.85
CA GLU A 18 -12.75 -12.57 -10.97
C GLU A 18 -11.30 -12.66 -11.46
N GLU A 19 -10.35 -12.63 -10.51
CA GLU A 19 -8.91 -12.66 -10.77
C GLU A 19 -8.36 -14.07 -10.98
N PHE A 20 -8.98 -15.10 -10.39
CA PHE A 20 -8.45 -16.46 -10.35
C PHE A 20 -9.36 -17.46 -11.02
N LYS A 21 -8.84 -18.15 -12.02
CA LYS A 21 -9.55 -19.22 -12.77
C LYS A 21 -8.59 -20.38 -13.05
N LEU A 22 -9.12 -21.49 -13.48
CA LEU A 22 -8.31 -22.61 -13.95
C LEU A 22 -8.40 -22.76 -15.47
N ASN A 23 -7.25 -23.05 -16.05
CA ASN A 23 -7.15 -23.62 -17.40
C ASN A 23 -6.58 -25.03 -17.25
N LYS A 24 -7.46 -26.03 -17.31
CA LYS A 24 -7.15 -27.46 -17.06
C LYS A 24 -6.57 -27.64 -15.63
N ASP A 25 -5.26 -27.71 -15.50
CA ASP A 25 -4.52 -27.96 -14.25
C ASP A 25 -3.69 -26.78 -13.79
N ASN A 26 -3.74 -25.66 -14.52
CA ASN A 26 -2.95 -24.45 -14.28
C ASN A 26 -3.82 -23.30 -13.81
N LEU A 27 -3.29 -22.50 -12.88
CA LEU A 27 -3.91 -21.29 -12.41
C LEU A 27 -3.74 -20.15 -13.42
N LEU A 28 -4.84 -19.47 -13.69
CA LEU A 28 -4.86 -18.19 -14.39
C LEU A 28 -5.03 -17.06 -13.37
N PHE A 29 -4.26 -15.99 -13.54
CA PHE A 29 -4.41 -14.72 -12.84
C PHE A 29 -4.77 -13.64 -13.87
N HIS A 30 -5.93 -12.98 -13.72
CA HIS A 30 -6.48 -12.05 -14.73
C HIS A 30 -6.47 -12.59 -16.17
N ASN A 31 -6.80 -13.88 -16.31
CA ASN A 31 -6.71 -14.67 -17.56
C ASN A 31 -5.28 -14.86 -18.13
N ILE A 32 -4.25 -14.61 -17.33
CA ILE A 32 -2.85 -14.88 -17.66
C ILE A 32 -2.50 -16.29 -17.17
N ASP A 33 -2.02 -17.14 -18.05
CA ASP A 33 -1.52 -18.46 -17.67
C ASP A 33 -0.16 -18.33 -16.97
N LEU A 34 -0.15 -18.53 -15.65
CA LEU A 34 1.05 -18.34 -14.84
C LEU A 34 2.14 -19.37 -15.18
N MET A 35 1.78 -20.57 -15.66
CA MET A 35 2.78 -21.54 -16.09
C MET A 35 3.55 -21.08 -17.33
N LYS A 36 2.92 -20.32 -18.24
CA LYS A 36 3.64 -19.72 -19.37
C LYS A 36 4.67 -18.69 -18.91
N LEU A 37 4.36 -17.93 -17.86
CA LEU A 37 5.34 -17.00 -17.28
C LEU A 37 6.51 -17.77 -16.65
N VAL A 38 6.24 -18.86 -15.93
CA VAL A 38 7.27 -19.73 -15.36
C VAL A 38 8.15 -20.36 -16.47
N GLU A 39 7.56 -20.84 -17.55
CA GLU A 39 8.29 -21.41 -18.69
C GLU A 39 9.18 -20.38 -19.38
N GLN A 40 8.73 -19.14 -19.48
CA GLN A 40 9.45 -18.06 -20.16
C GLN A 40 10.54 -17.42 -19.31
N TYR A 41 10.27 -17.22 -18.01
CA TYR A 41 11.13 -16.39 -17.14
C TYR A 41 11.83 -17.15 -16.02
N GLY A 42 11.40 -18.37 -15.73
CA GLY A 42 11.89 -19.18 -14.60
C GLY A 42 11.30 -18.73 -13.27
N THR A 43 11.83 -19.29 -12.17
CA THR A 43 11.52 -18.91 -10.78
C THR A 43 12.83 -18.78 -9.99
N PRO A 44 12.90 -18.05 -8.86
CA PRO A 44 11.83 -17.25 -8.30
C PRO A 44 11.48 -16.04 -9.19
N LEU A 45 10.19 -15.75 -9.34
CA LEU A 45 9.70 -14.70 -10.23
C LEU A 45 8.78 -13.75 -9.48
N LYS A 46 9.04 -12.46 -9.56
CA LYS A 46 8.10 -11.40 -9.17
C LYS A 46 7.44 -10.80 -10.38
N PHE A 47 6.19 -10.38 -10.24
CA PHE A 47 5.48 -9.68 -11.30
C PHE A 47 4.61 -8.55 -10.75
N THR A 48 4.39 -7.54 -11.59
CA THR A 48 3.42 -6.48 -11.35
C THR A 48 2.45 -6.38 -12.52
N TYR A 49 1.16 -6.60 -12.27
CA TYR A 49 0.07 -6.43 -13.23
C TYR A 49 -0.43 -4.98 -13.16
N LEU A 50 0.04 -4.14 -14.07
CA LEU A 50 -0.17 -2.69 -14.06
C LEU A 50 -1.64 -2.26 -14.13
N PRO A 51 -2.51 -2.89 -14.95
CA PRO A 51 -3.90 -2.47 -15.09
C PRO A 51 -4.68 -2.44 -13.77
N GLN A 52 -4.33 -3.30 -12.80
CA GLN A 52 -4.99 -3.36 -11.49
C GLN A 52 -4.89 -2.03 -10.73
N ILE A 53 -3.79 -1.29 -10.93
CA ILE A 53 -3.55 0.00 -10.27
C ILE A 53 -4.61 1.02 -10.71
N SER A 54 -4.79 1.17 -12.02
CA SER A 54 -5.80 2.07 -12.58
C SER A 54 -7.23 1.63 -12.23
N GLU A 55 -7.50 0.33 -12.22
CA GLU A 55 -8.80 -0.21 -11.83
C GLU A 55 -9.14 0.15 -10.38
N ASN A 56 -8.23 -0.04 -9.43
CA ASN A 56 -8.44 0.28 -8.02
C ASN A 56 -8.66 1.77 -7.79
N ILE A 57 -7.87 2.63 -8.43
CA ILE A 57 -8.05 4.07 -8.37
C ILE A 57 -9.44 4.47 -8.86
N ASN A 58 -9.86 3.95 -10.01
CA ASN A 58 -11.13 4.29 -10.62
C ASN A 58 -12.32 3.73 -9.82
N LYS A 59 -12.21 2.53 -9.25
CA LYS A 59 -13.22 1.96 -8.32
C LYS A 59 -13.42 2.90 -7.11
N ALA A 60 -12.34 3.30 -6.43
CA ALA A 60 -12.44 4.18 -5.26
C ALA A 60 -13.05 5.55 -5.65
N LYS A 61 -12.60 6.17 -6.75
CA LYS A 61 -13.17 7.43 -7.22
C LYS A 61 -14.66 7.31 -7.53
N ALA A 62 -15.09 6.18 -8.08
CA ALA A 62 -16.51 5.92 -8.37
C ALA A 62 -17.34 5.76 -7.09
N TRP A 63 -16.82 5.04 -6.07
CA TRP A 63 -17.51 4.88 -4.79
C TRP A 63 -17.69 6.23 -4.06
N PHE A 64 -16.62 7.04 -3.97
CA PHE A 64 -16.72 8.37 -3.36
C PHE A 64 -17.70 9.28 -4.11
N ARG A 65 -17.64 9.32 -5.44
CA ARG A 65 -18.60 10.09 -6.25
C ARG A 65 -20.04 9.67 -5.97
N LYS A 66 -20.33 8.37 -6.00
CA LYS A 66 -21.67 7.83 -5.73
C LYS A 66 -22.15 8.17 -4.33
N SER A 67 -21.28 8.09 -3.32
CA SER A 67 -21.60 8.45 -1.94
C SER A 67 -21.89 9.94 -1.78
N MET A 68 -21.09 10.80 -2.41
CA MET A 68 -21.30 12.25 -2.38
C MET A 68 -22.61 12.64 -3.06
N GLU A 69 -22.91 12.07 -4.23
CA GLU A 69 -24.19 12.28 -4.92
C GLU A 69 -25.38 11.83 -4.06
N LYS A 70 -25.32 10.62 -3.49
CA LYS A 70 -26.38 10.06 -2.62
C LYS A 70 -26.66 10.95 -1.42
N ASN A 71 -25.63 11.47 -0.78
CA ASN A 71 -25.71 12.29 0.43
C ASN A 71 -25.86 13.79 0.14
N LYS A 72 -25.94 14.22 -1.12
CA LYS A 72 -25.95 15.64 -1.51
C LYS A 72 -24.80 16.41 -0.86
N TYR A 73 -23.61 15.85 -0.94
CA TYR A 73 -22.39 16.38 -0.35
C TYR A 73 -21.73 17.38 -1.31
N GLU A 74 -21.85 18.68 -1.04
CA GLU A 74 -21.46 19.74 -1.96
C GLU A 74 -19.98 20.15 -1.83
N ALA A 75 -19.08 19.17 -1.87
CA ALA A 75 -17.62 19.40 -1.87
C ALA A 75 -16.92 18.43 -2.82
N LYS A 76 -15.59 18.49 -2.90
CA LYS A 76 -14.80 17.69 -3.84
C LYS A 76 -14.13 16.52 -3.14
N TYR A 77 -13.85 15.48 -3.91
CA TYR A 77 -13.03 14.36 -3.52
C TYR A 77 -11.67 14.39 -4.22
N TYR A 78 -10.60 14.17 -3.46
CA TYR A 78 -9.22 14.14 -3.92
C TYR A 78 -8.56 12.84 -3.50
N TYR A 79 -8.23 12.03 -4.49
CA TYR A 79 -7.49 10.79 -4.31
C TYR A 79 -5.99 11.08 -4.31
N CYS A 80 -5.27 10.79 -3.22
CA CYS A 80 -3.82 10.90 -3.15
C CYS A 80 -3.18 9.51 -3.13
N TYR A 81 -2.22 9.27 -4.01
CA TYR A 81 -1.40 8.07 -3.97
C TYR A 81 -0.27 8.24 -2.95
N CYS A 82 -0.08 7.25 -2.07
CA CYS A 82 1.01 7.23 -1.10
C CYS A 82 2.26 6.59 -1.71
N THR A 83 3.27 7.39 -1.99
CA THR A 83 4.52 6.94 -2.61
C THR A 83 5.24 5.84 -1.82
N LYS A 84 5.18 5.91 -0.49
CA LYS A 84 5.81 4.93 0.42
C LYS A 84 5.36 3.48 0.21
N SER A 85 4.19 3.25 -0.39
CA SER A 85 3.71 1.89 -0.66
C SER A 85 4.45 1.24 -1.82
N SER A 86 4.87 2.01 -2.82
CA SER A 86 5.78 1.63 -3.89
C SER A 86 6.28 2.87 -4.63
N HIS A 87 7.60 3.06 -4.71
CA HIS A 87 8.23 4.25 -5.31
C HIS A 87 8.62 4.06 -6.79
N PHE A 88 8.38 2.90 -7.37
CA PHE A 88 8.85 2.61 -8.72
C PHE A 88 8.20 3.49 -9.79
N GLU A 89 9.00 3.88 -10.77
CA GLU A 89 8.56 4.75 -11.88
C GLU A 89 7.38 4.17 -12.66
N TYR A 90 7.36 2.87 -12.91
CA TYR A 90 6.25 2.20 -13.61
C TYR A 90 4.93 2.28 -12.82
N ILE A 91 4.98 2.25 -11.49
CA ILE A 91 3.82 2.46 -10.62
C ILE A 91 3.32 3.91 -10.74
N MET A 92 4.26 4.89 -10.68
CA MET A 92 3.92 6.31 -10.82
C MET A 92 3.31 6.58 -12.19
N ASN A 93 3.93 6.04 -13.24
CA ASN A 93 3.46 6.19 -14.61
C ASN A 93 2.03 5.66 -14.79
N GLU A 94 1.70 4.51 -14.20
CA GLU A 94 0.35 3.96 -14.27
C GLU A 94 -0.64 4.73 -13.40
N ALA A 95 -0.29 5.01 -12.15
CA ALA A 95 -1.18 5.68 -11.21
C ALA A 95 -1.58 7.08 -11.68
N PHE A 96 -0.62 7.88 -12.15
CA PHE A 96 -0.87 9.28 -12.54
C PHE A 96 -1.57 9.46 -13.91
N LYS A 97 -1.77 8.39 -14.69
CA LYS A 97 -2.71 8.41 -15.83
C LYS A 97 -4.15 8.74 -15.38
N ASN A 98 -4.48 8.54 -14.12
CA ASN A 98 -5.83 8.62 -13.57
C ASN A 98 -6.19 9.98 -12.96
N ASN A 99 -5.42 11.04 -13.22
CA ASN A 99 -5.67 12.38 -12.65
C ASN A 99 -5.88 12.34 -11.13
N ILE A 100 -4.88 11.91 -10.42
CA ILE A 100 -4.84 11.82 -8.97
C ILE A 100 -3.79 12.78 -8.38
N HIS A 101 -3.72 12.82 -7.07
CA HIS A 101 -2.81 13.61 -6.28
C HIS A 101 -1.75 12.72 -5.61
N VAL A 102 -0.76 13.31 -4.97
CA VAL A 102 0.36 12.57 -4.38
C VAL A 102 0.49 12.86 -2.88
N GLU A 103 0.77 11.82 -2.11
CA GLU A 103 1.23 11.93 -0.72
C GLU A 103 2.68 11.47 -0.64
N THR A 104 3.49 12.24 0.06
CA THR A 104 4.92 12.01 0.28
C THR A 104 5.23 11.90 1.76
N SER A 105 6.29 11.18 2.11
CA SER A 105 6.65 10.92 3.51
C SER A 105 8.15 11.08 3.81
N SER A 106 8.95 11.47 2.80
CA SER A 106 10.39 11.65 2.93
C SER A 106 10.95 12.75 2.03
N ALA A 107 12.18 13.16 2.30
CA ALA A 107 12.89 14.16 1.50
C ALA A 107 13.03 13.74 0.03
N PHE A 108 13.34 12.47 -0.22
CA PHE A 108 13.56 11.96 -1.59
C PHE A 108 12.26 11.80 -2.38
N ASP A 109 11.12 11.65 -1.72
CA ASP A 109 9.82 11.67 -2.39
C ASP A 109 9.57 12.99 -3.13
N ILE A 110 10.07 14.11 -2.61
CA ILE A 110 9.94 15.40 -3.30
C ILE A 110 10.73 15.42 -4.62
N ASN A 111 11.87 14.75 -4.67
CA ASN A 111 12.62 14.61 -5.92
C ASN A 111 11.85 13.77 -6.96
N ILE A 112 11.10 12.75 -6.50
CA ILE A 112 10.16 11.99 -7.37
C ILE A 112 9.05 12.93 -7.88
N VAL A 113 8.48 13.76 -7.01
CA VAL A 113 7.44 14.74 -7.40
C VAL A 113 7.98 15.72 -8.43
N GLU A 114 9.20 16.24 -8.26
CA GLU A 114 9.85 17.12 -9.24
C GLU A 114 10.04 16.43 -10.59
N ASN A 115 10.50 15.17 -10.59
CA ASN A 115 10.61 14.37 -11.81
C ASN A 115 9.25 14.18 -12.51
N LEU A 116 8.18 13.89 -11.75
CA LEU A 116 6.83 13.77 -12.30
C LEU A 116 6.33 15.09 -12.91
N LEU A 117 6.66 16.23 -12.31
CA LEU A 117 6.35 17.57 -12.84
C LEU A 117 7.12 17.86 -14.14
N GLU A 118 8.42 17.58 -14.18
CA GLU A 118 9.28 17.79 -15.32
C GLU A 118 8.86 16.94 -16.54
N ASN A 119 8.41 15.71 -16.27
CA ASN A 119 7.92 14.79 -17.31
C ASN A 119 6.43 14.98 -17.64
N GLY A 120 5.77 15.99 -17.09
CA GLY A 120 4.37 16.30 -17.37
C GLY A 120 3.35 15.26 -16.90
N LYS A 121 3.75 14.35 -16.01
CA LYS A 121 2.84 13.34 -15.40
C LYS A 121 1.88 13.95 -14.41
N ILE A 122 2.31 14.99 -13.73
CA ILE A 122 1.52 15.85 -12.86
C ILE A 122 1.74 17.32 -13.23
N ASN A 123 0.94 18.21 -12.67
CA ASN A 123 1.05 19.64 -12.95
C ASN A 123 0.84 20.48 -11.68
N LYS A 124 0.91 21.81 -11.80
CA LYS A 124 0.79 22.73 -10.65
C LYS A 124 -0.58 22.72 -9.96
N SER A 125 -1.61 22.09 -10.55
CA SER A 125 -2.92 21.91 -9.91
C SER A 125 -2.97 20.64 -9.04
N THR A 126 -2.01 19.72 -9.19
CA THR A 126 -1.90 18.49 -8.39
C THR A 126 -1.58 18.85 -6.93
N TYR A 127 -2.32 18.32 -5.99
CA TYR A 127 -1.96 18.43 -4.58
C TYR A 127 -0.78 17.51 -4.25
N VAL A 128 0.16 18.05 -3.48
CA VAL A 128 1.29 17.31 -2.88
C VAL A 128 1.15 17.40 -1.37
N ILE A 129 0.74 16.32 -0.74
CA ILE A 129 0.54 16.24 0.71
C ILE A 129 1.82 15.71 1.32
N CYS A 130 2.49 16.52 2.15
CA CYS A 130 3.79 16.17 2.71
C CYS A 130 3.64 15.75 4.18
N ASN A 131 3.57 14.45 4.41
CA ASN A 131 3.41 13.82 5.71
C ASN A 131 4.76 13.49 6.37
N GLY A 132 4.68 12.89 7.56
CA GLY A 132 5.81 12.38 8.32
C GLY A 132 6.59 13.47 9.04
N PHE A 133 7.54 13.05 9.86
CA PHE A 133 8.44 13.93 10.59
C PHE A 133 9.46 14.58 9.65
N LYS A 134 9.51 15.91 9.61
CA LYS A 134 10.31 16.65 8.63
C LYS A 134 11.60 17.15 9.27
N ARG A 135 12.71 16.77 8.66
CA ARG A 135 14.05 17.24 8.99
C ARG A 135 14.55 18.20 7.90
N ASP A 136 15.69 18.81 8.13
CA ASP A 136 16.25 19.89 7.33
C ASP A 136 16.15 19.68 5.82
N GLU A 137 16.61 18.53 5.31
CA GLU A 137 16.55 18.23 3.88
C GLU A 137 15.09 18.13 3.37
N TYR A 138 14.18 17.54 4.14
CA TYR A 138 12.78 17.47 3.73
C TYR A 138 12.10 18.83 3.75
N ILE A 139 12.38 19.65 4.77
CA ILE A 139 11.93 21.05 4.85
C ILE A 139 12.43 21.84 3.65
N SER A 140 13.74 21.76 3.34
CA SER A 140 14.35 22.46 2.22
C SER A 140 13.78 22.04 0.87
N ASN A 141 13.53 20.73 0.67
CA ASN A 141 12.93 20.23 -0.55
C ASN A 141 11.45 20.70 -0.71
N ILE A 142 10.65 20.66 0.36
CA ILE A 142 9.29 21.22 0.36
C ILE A 142 9.32 22.72 0.05
N ALA A 143 10.19 23.48 0.71
CA ALA A 143 10.32 24.91 0.51
C ALA A 143 10.75 25.23 -0.93
N ARG A 144 11.66 24.45 -1.51
CA ARG A 144 12.08 24.58 -2.91
C ARG A 144 10.89 24.40 -3.86
N LEU A 145 10.08 23.36 -3.65
CA LEU A 145 8.90 23.09 -4.48
C LEU A 145 7.87 24.24 -4.41
N ILE A 146 7.58 24.73 -3.21
CA ILE A 146 6.67 25.87 -2.99
C ILE A 146 7.23 27.16 -3.60
N ASN A 147 8.51 27.47 -3.36
CA ASN A 147 9.19 28.67 -3.87
C ASN A 147 9.27 28.68 -5.41
N ASN A 148 9.33 27.50 -6.06
CA ASN A 148 9.25 27.32 -7.50
C ASN A 148 7.81 27.43 -8.05
N GLY A 149 6.85 27.79 -7.21
CA GLY A 149 5.49 28.13 -7.58
C GLY A 149 4.49 26.99 -7.55
N HIS A 150 4.80 25.86 -6.91
CA HIS A 150 3.84 24.77 -6.69
C HIS A 150 2.98 25.05 -5.44
N LYS A 151 1.95 25.87 -5.62
CA LYS A 151 1.11 26.39 -4.52
C LYS A 151 0.17 25.35 -3.87
N ASN A 152 0.05 24.17 -4.46
CA ASN A 152 -0.75 23.06 -3.92
C ASN A 152 0.09 22.03 -3.16
N THR A 153 1.33 22.37 -2.81
CA THR A 153 2.11 21.63 -1.81
C THR A 153 1.63 22.01 -0.42
N ILE A 154 1.18 21.01 0.34
CA ILE A 154 0.63 21.19 1.70
C ILE A 154 1.46 20.36 2.67
N PRO A 155 2.45 20.97 3.35
CA PRO A 155 3.11 20.32 4.47
C PRO A 155 2.12 20.12 5.62
N ILE A 156 2.03 18.88 6.09
CA ILE A 156 1.18 18.49 7.21
C ILE A 156 2.03 18.61 8.48
N ILE A 157 1.67 19.57 9.33
CA ILE A 157 2.40 19.87 10.56
C ILE A 157 2.20 18.73 11.57
N ASP A 158 3.29 18.13 11.95
CA ASP A 158 3.39 17.02 12.88
C ASP A 158 3.77 17.49 14.30
N ASN A 159 4.54 18.57 14.40
CA ASN A 159 4.98 19.17 15.64
C ASN A 159 5.21 20.69 15.49
N TYR A 160 5.43 21.38 16.62
CA TYR A 160 5.54 22.84 16.65
C TYR A 160 6.79 23.37 15.92
N GLU A 161 7.92 22.68 16.03
CA GLU A 161 9.21 23.11 15.46
C GLU A 161 9.21 23.12 13.93
N GLU A 162 8.48 22.18 13.30
CA GLU A 162 8.36 22.12 11.85
C GLU A 162 7.78 23.40 11.23
N LEU A 163 6.85 24.05 11.94
CA LEU A 163 6.24 25.28 11.46
C LEU A 163 7.26 26.42 11.36
N ASP A 164 8.13 26.55 12.37
CA ASP A 164 9.18 27.59 12.39
C ASP A 164 10.21 27.35 11.27
N LEU A 165 10.62 26.10 11.06
CA LEU A 165 11.56 25.73 10.00
C LEU A 165 10.98 26.02 8.61
N LEU A 166 9.72 25.67 8.36
CA LEU A 166 9.05 25.96 7.08
C LEU A 166 8.93 27.47 6.85
N GLN A 167 8.61 28.24 7.88
CA GLN A 167 8.50 29.70 7.77
C GLN A 167 9.84 30.36 7.47
N ALA A 168 10.95 29.80 7.98
CA ALA A 168 12.29 30.32 7.71
C ALA A 168 12.68 30.16 6.24
N GLU A 169 12.32 29.05 5.59
CA GLU A 169 12.77 28.71 4.22
C GLU A 169 11.79 29.12 3.11
N ILE A 170 10.48 29.16 3.40
CA ILE A 170 9.47 29.54 2.39
C ILE A 170 9.34 31.05 2.31
N LYS A 171 9.47 31.64 1.12
CA LYS A 171 9.54 33.10 0.90
C LYS A 171 8.19 33.82 0.92
N GLY A 172 7.10 33.15 0.67
CA GLY A 172 5.76 33.76 0.54
C GLY A 172 4.71 33.12 1.42
N LYS A 173 3.44 33.48 1.18
CA LYS A 173 2.31 32.82 1.81
C LYS A 173 2.19 31.37 1.30
N PHE A 174 1.97 30.42 2.19
CA PHE A 174 1.84 29.01 1.86
C PHE A 174 0.75 28.31 2.67
N LYS A 175 0.26 27.20 2.10
CA LYS A 175 -0.76 26.35 2.70
C LYS A 175 -0.13 25.36 3.65
N ILE A 176 -0.83 25.05 4.73
CA ILE A 176 -0.45 24.00 5.67
C ILE A 176 -1.65 23.12 6.01
N GLY A 177 -1.38 21.91 6.47
CA GLY A 177 -2.32 21.06 7.19
C GLY A 177 -1.85 20.80 8.62
N ILE A 178 -2.71 20.28 9.47
CA ILE A 178 -2.37 19.83 10.82
C ILE A 178 -2.75 18.37 10.96
N ARG A 179 -1.82 17.52 11.41
CA ARG A 179 -2.10 16.12 11.74
C ARG A 179 -2.64 16.02 13.16
N ILE A 180 -3.77 15.33 13.28
CA ILE A 180 -4.37 14.95 14.55
C ILE A 180 -3.68 13.67 15.04
N ALA A 181 -3.14 13.69 16.27
CA ALA A 181 -2.67 12.48 16.93
C ALA A 181 -3.86 11.69 17.50
N ALA A 182 -3.98 10.41 17.14
CA ALA A 182 -4.91 9.50 17.81
C ALA A 182 -4.49 9.32 19.29
N GLU A 183 -5.45 9.31 20.20
CA GLU A 183 -5.15 9.17 21.64
C GLU A 183 -4.99 7.71 22.06
N GLU A 184 -5.62 6.78 21.35
CA GLU A 184 -5.59 5.35 21.65
C GLU A 184 -5.28 4.57 20.39
N GLU A 185 -4.20 3.78 20.42
CA GLU A 185 -3.85 2.88 19.33
C GLU A 185 -3.95 1.43 19.82
N PRO A 186 -5.02 0.68 19.49
CA PRO A 186 -5.32 -0.62 20.10
C PRO A 186 -4.27 -1.71 19.89
N LYS A 187 -3.36 -1.52 18.91
CA LYS A 187 -2.32 -2.50 18.57
C LYS A 187 -0.96 -2.21 19.21
N PHE A 188 -0.81 -1.10 19.93
CA PHE A 188 0.44 -0.71 20.56
C PHE A 188 0.34 -0.72 22.08
N GLU A 189 1.46 -0.96 22.75
CA GLU A 189 1.59 -0.83 24.19
C GLU A 189 1.47 0.64 24.68
N PHE A 190 1.57 1.59 23.74
CA PHE A 190 1.47 3.03 24.01
C PHE A 190 0.10 3.55 23.55
N TYR A 191 -0.50 4.39 24.36
CA TYR A 191 -1.86 4.94 24.15
C TYR A 191 -1.89 6.16 23.21
N THR A 192 -0.74 6.67 22.74
CA THR A 192 -0.70 7.88 21.90
C THR A 192 0.14 7.67 20.66
N SER A 193 -0.32 8.24 19.54
CA SER A 193 0.49 8.33 18.34
C SER A 193 1.74 9.18 18.60
N ARG A 194 2.90 8.69 18.11
CA ARG A 194 4.14 9.50 18.12
C ARG A 194 4.12 10.63 17.10
N LEU A 195 3.11 10.68 16.23
CA LEU A 195 2.97 11.65 15.15
C LEU A 195 1.70 12.47 15.36
N GLY A 196 1.80 13.78 15.08
CA GLY A 196 0.70 14.73 15.13
C GLY A 196 0.54 15.44 16.45
N ILE A 197 -0.43 16.34 16.47
CA ILE A 197 -0.79 17.18 17.62
C ILE A 197 -2.05 16.61 18.26
N GLY A 198 -2.06 16.41 19.57
CA GLY A 198 -3.22 15.91 20.31
C GLY A 198 -4.46 16.77 20.06
N TYR A 199 -5.60 16.15 19.79
CA TYR A 199 -6.81 16.84 19.31
C TYR A 199 -7.27 17.98 20.25
N LYS A 200 -7.08 17.87 21.56
CA LYS A 200 -7.39 18.92 22.54
C LYS A 200 -6.55 20.20 22.36
N ASN A 201 -5.37 20.08 21.77
CA ASN A 201 -4.42 21.17 21.62
C ASN A 201 -4.52 21.89 20.27
N ILE A 202 -5.21 21.33 19.28
CA ILE A 202 -5.20 21.82 17.90
C ILE A 202 -5.80 23.24 17.78
N VAL A 203 -6.94 23.49 18.40
CA VAL A 203 -7.57 24.84 18.37
C VAL A 203 -6.67 25.87 19.06
N SER A 204 -6.06 25.50 20.18
CA SER A 204 -5.09 26.38 20.88
C SER A 204 -3.84 26.63 20.05
N PHE A 205 -3.34 25.61 19.36
CA PHE A 205 -2.21 25.73 18.44
C PHE A 205 -2.53 26.68 17.29
N TYR A 206 -3.69 26.49 16.64
CA TYR A 206 -4.15 27.39 15.59
C TYR A 206 -4.18 28.85 16.06
N LYS A 207 -4.84 29.13 17.18
CA LYS A 207 -4.98 30.50 17.72
C LYS A 207 -3.64 31.15 18.06
N LYS A 208 -2.69 30.40 18.56
CA LYS A 208 -1.40 30.93 19.02
C LYS A 208 -0.37 31.09 17.90
N GLN A 209 -0.38 30.21 16.91
CA GLN A 209 0.72 30.11 15.95
C GLN A 209 0.31 30.46 14.50
N ILE A 210 -0.97 30.34 14.16
CA ILE A 210 -1.42 30.40 12.77
C ILE A 210 -2.35 31.58 12.53
N GLN A 211 -3.31 31.82 13.40
CA GLN A 211 -4.44 32.76 13.19
C GLN A 211 -3.98 34.16 12.79
N GLU A 212 -3.02 34.73 13.48
CA GLU A 212 -2.51 36.09 13.23
C GLU A 212 -1.26 36.10 12.30
N ASN A 213 -0.95 34.98 11.66
CA ASN A 213 0.21 34.85 10.81
C ASN A 213 -0.17 34.93 9.33
N ASP A 214 0.03 36.09 8.73
CA ASP A 214 -0.33 36.36 7.31
C ASP A 214 0.41 35.44 6.31
N LYS A 215 1.52 34.81 6.72
CA LYS A 215 2.29 33.90 5.90
C LYS A 215 1.66 32.51 5.78
N LEU A 216 0.79 32.15 6.72
CA LEU A 216 0.19 30.82 6.82
C LEU A 216 -1.26 30.79 6.36
N GLU A 217 -1.63 29.74 5.67
CA GLU A 217 -3.01 29.44 5.30
C GLU A 217 -3.34 28.00 5.71
N LEU A 218 -4.08 27.84 6.81
CA LEU A 218 -4.54 26.51 7.20
C LEU A 218 -5.62 26.04 6.22
N LYS A 219 -5.33 24.95 5.49
CA LYS A 219 -6.19 24.38 4.47
C LYS A 219 -6.76 23.02 4.83
N MET A 220 -6.08 22.27 5.69
CA MET A 220 -6.38 20.86 5.87
C MET A 220 -6.21 20.40 7.31
N LEU A 221 -7.16 19.59 7.78
CA LEU A 221 -6.93 18.66 8.88
C LEU A 221 -6.65 17.28 8.32
N HIS A 222 -5.71 16.58 8.93
CA HIS A 222 -5.33 15.23 8.57
C HIS A 222 -5.46 14.31 9.79
N PHE A 223 -6.12 13.17 9.62
CA PHE A 223 -6.07 12.11 10.61
C PHE A 223 -5.79 10.76 9.95
N PHE A 224 -5.17 9.88 10.71
CA PHE A 224 -4.83 8.54 10.26
C PHE A 224 -4.94 7.58 11.43
N ILE A 225 -5.50 6.40 11.16
CA ILE A 225 -5.64 5.32 12.12
C ILE A 225 -4.87 4.10 11.63
N ASN A 226 -3.96 3.58 12.46
CA ASN A 226 -3.10 2.45 12.12
C ASN A 226 -3.85 1.13 11.89
N THR A 227 -5.06 0.98 12.45
CA THR A 227 -5.93 -0.19 12.24
C THR A 227 -6.65 -0.15 10.89
N GLY A 228 -6.53 0.95 10.14
CA GLY A 228 -7.18 1.16 8.85
C GLY A 228 -8.65 1.55 8.95
N ILE A 229 -9.26 1.74 7.79
CA ILE A 229 -10.68 2.12 7.64
C ILE A 229 -11.52 0.84 7.73
N ASN A 230 -11.94 0.51 8.91
CA ASN A 230 -12.74 -0.68 9.21
C ASN A 230 -13.98 -0.30 10.02
N ASP A 231 -15.05 -1.08 9.87
CA ASP A 231 -16.28 -0.89 10.65
C ASP A 231 -16.07 -1.35 12.10
N THR A 232 -15.42 -0.49 12.88
CA THR A 232 -15.10 -0.72 14.29
C THR A 232 -15.50 0.49 15.13
N ALA A 233 -15.90 0.25 16.37
CA ALA A 233 -16.20 1.32 17.32
C ALA A 233 -15.03 2.29 17.48
N TYR A 234 -13.80 1.80 17.37
CA TYR A 234 -12.59 2.62 17.44
C TYR A 234 -12.51 3.59 16.24
N TYR A 235 -12.68 3.09 15.00
CA TYR A 235 -12.64 3.96 13.81
C TYR A 235 -13.69 5.08 13.89
N TRP A 236 -14.93 4.72 14.19
CA TRP A 236 -16.03 5.68 14.27
C TRP A 236 -15.82 6.72 15.36
N ASN A 237 -15.31 6.31 16.52
CA ASN A 237 -15.02 7.24 17.62
C ASN A 237 -13.93 8.25 17.23
N GLU A 238 -12.86 7.80 16.60
CA GLU A 238 -11.78 8.69 16.14
C GLU A 238 -12.25 9.62 15.00
N LEU A 239 -13.07 9.13 14.07
CA LEU A 239 -13.67 9.98 13.04
C LEU A 239 -14.55 11.08 13.66
N VAL A 240 -15.40 10.74 14.62
CA VAL A 240 -16.24 11.73 15.32
C VAL A 240 -15.40 12.78 16.06
N LYS A 241 -14.31 12.39 16.72
CA LYS A 241 -13.36 13.34 17.33
C LYS A 241 -12.76 14.29 16.29
N CYS A 242 -12.34 13.74 15.15
CA CYS A 242 -11.78 14.51 14.06
C CYS A 242 -12.80 15.53 13.50
N ILE A 243 -14.04 15.11 13.26
CA ILE A 243 -15.11 15.98 12.77
C ILE A 243 -15.39 17.12 13.75
N LYS A 244 -15.42 16.85 15.06
CA LYS A 244 -15.58 17.89 16.10
C LYS A 244 -14.46 18.92 16.05
N VAL A 245 -13.23 18.51 15.86
CA VAL A 245 -12.09 19.43 15.71
C VAL A 245 -12.21 20.25 14.43
N TYR A 246 -12.61 19.61 13.30
CA TYR A 246 -12.87 20.33 12.05
C TYR A 246 -13.91 21.41 12.23
N ILE A 247 -15.06 21.11 12.81
CA ILE A 247 -16.14 22.06 13.06
C ILE A 247 -15.68 23.22 13.94
N ALA A 248 -14.97 22.93 15.02
CA ALA A 248 -14.45 23.96 15.92
C ALA A 248 -13.47 24.90 15.22
N LEU A 249 -12.58 24.36 14.39
CA LEU A 249 -11.63 25.16 13.61
C LEU A 249 -12.29 25.90 12.45
N LYS A 250 -13.25 25.29 11.75
CA LYS A 250 -13.93 25.91 10.59
C LYS A 250 -14.65 27.20 10.98
N LYS A 251 -15.22 27.26 12.19
CA LYS A 251 -15.87 28.47 12.74
C LYS A 251 -14.89 29.63 12.96
N GLU A 252 -13.63 29.34 13.19
CA GLU A 252 -12.57 30.33 13.46
C GLU A 252 -11.67 30.58 12.23
N CYS A 253 -11.61 29.60 11.31
CA CYS A 253 -10.71 29.57 10.16
C CYS A 253 -11.47 29.34 8.86
N PRO A 254 -11.95 30.38 8.17
CA PRO A 254 -12.68 30.24 6.90
C PRO A 254 -11.89 29.55 5.80
N SER A 255 -10.55 29.65 5.81
CA SER A 255 -9.67 29.04 4.80
C SER A 255 -9.54 27.50 4.93
N LEU A 256 -9.92 26.95 6.09
CA LEU A 256 -9.93 25.49 6.29
C LEU A 256 -11.07 24.87 5.47
N ASP A 257 -10.72 24.11 4.44
CA ASP A 257 -11.68 23.50 3.53
C ASP A 257 -11.36 22.04 3.16
N GLY A 258 -10.31 21.45 3.76
CA GLY A 258 -9.90 20.07 3.53
C GLY A 258 -9.96 19.22 4.78
N LEU A 259 -10.49 18.01 4.64
CA LEU A 259 -10.39 16.94 5.63
C LEU A 259 -9.74 15.72 4.96
N ASN A 260 -8.53 15.42 5.39
CA ASN A 260 -7.80 14.24 4.94
C ASN A 260 -8.07 13.11 5.92
N ILE A 261 -8.79 12.11 5.47
CA ILE A 261 -9.17 10.93 6.28
C ILE A 261 -8.11 9.81 6.24
N GLY A 262 -6.93 10.12 5.69
CA GLY A 262 -5.84 9.17 5.58
C GLY A 262 -6.12 8.04 4.59
N GLY A 263 -5.46 6.92 4.83
CA GLY A 263 -5.61 5.69 4.07
C GLY A 263 -5.99 4.52 4.96
N GLY A 264 -5.76 3.33 4.43
CA GLY A 264 -5.95 2.10 5.21
C GLY A 264 -7.21 1.32 4.83
N PHE A 265 -7.75 1.50 3.61
CA PHE A 265 -8.71 0.52 3.09
C PHE A 265 -8.07 -0.87 3.08
N PRO A 266 -8.77 -1.88 3.62
CA PRO A 266 -8.33 -3.25 3.52
C PRO A 266 -8.11 -3.66 2.07
N ILE A 267 -7.17 -4.56 1.85
CA ILE A 267 -6.97 -5.21 0.56
C ILE A 267 -7.23 -6.70 0.71
N LYS A 268 -7.61 -7.32 -0.38
CA LYS A 268 -7.86 -8.76 -0.41
C LYS A 268 -6.59 -9.54 -0.07
N ASN A 269 -6.64 -10.30 1.01
CA ASN A 269 -5.52 -11.09 1.53
C ASN A 269 -5.88 -12.56 1.73
N SER A 270 -7.11 -12.91 1.37
CA SER A 270 -7.68 -14.25 1.39
C SER A 270 -8.75 -14.36 0.30
N LEU A 271 -8.99 -15.57 -0.21
CA LEU A 271 -10.12 -15.83 -1.12
C LEU A 271 -11.49 -15.67 -0.42
N ALA A 272 -11.52 -15.67 0.92
CA ALA A 272 -12.73 -15.41 1.71
C ALA A 272 -12.87 -13.93 2.13
N PHE A 273 -12.02 -13.04 1.60
CA PHE A 273 -12.07 -11.63 1.97
C PHE A 273 -13.36 -10.98 1.50
N GLU A 274 -14.07 -10.35 2.44
CA GLU A 274 -15.26 -9.56 2.20
C GLU A 274 -15.13 -8.20 2.89
N TYR A 275 -15.38 -7.13 2.16
CA TYR A 275 -15.40 -5.78 2.68
C TYR A 275 -16.31 -4.90 1.81
N ASP A 276 -17.29 -4.26 2.42
CA ASP A 276 -18.22 -3.38 1.72
C ASP A 276 -17.68 -1.94 1.69
N TYR A 277 -16.86 -1.65 0.66
CA TYR A 277 -16.27 -0.32 0.45
C TYR A 277 -17.33 0.77 0.27
N GLN A 278 -18.42 0.47 -0.46
CA GLN A 278 -19.47 1.46 -0.71
C GLN A 278 -20.18 1.85 0.57
N TYR A 279 -20.53 0.86 1.41
CA TYR A 279 -21.15 1.09 2.72
C TYR A 279 -20.26 1.96 3.62
N MET A 280 -18.99 1.62 3.76
CA MET A 280 -18.06 2.38 4.59
C MET A 280 -17.90 3.83 4.15
N ILE A 281 -17.82 4.06 2.83
CA ILE A 281 -17.70 5.41 2.28
C ILE A 281 -19.01 6.17 2.45
N ASP A 282 -20.17 5.51 2.24
CA ASP A 282 -21.48 6.11 2.46
C ASP A 282 -21.63 6.62 3.90
N GLU A 283 -21.25 5.79 4.89
CA GLU A 283 -21.34 6.14 6.30
C GLU A 283 -20.36 7.26 6.68
N ILE A 284 -19.10 7.22 6.18
CA ILE A 284 -18.12 8.30 6.42
C ILE A 284 -18.66 9.64 5.90
N ILE A 285 -19.11 9.69 4.65
CA ILE A 285 -19.62 10.91 4.01
C ILE A 285 -20.88 11.41 4.72
N ASN A 286 -21.78 10.49 5.09
CA ASN A 286 -23.02 10.83 5.79
C ASN A 286 -22.75 11.42 7.18
N GLN A 287 -21.86 10.81 7.98
CA GLN A 287 -21.53 11.32 9.31
C GLN A 287 -20.88 12.71 9.27
N ILE A 288 -19.95 12.93 8.33
CA ILE A 288 -19.34 14.26 8.15
C ILE A 288 -20.41 15.28 7.78
N LYS A 289 -21.30 14.95 6.83
CA LYS A 289 -22.36 15.86 6.39
C LYS A 289 -23.31 16.22 7.50
N ILE A 290 -23.89 15.23 8.20
CA ILE A 290 -24.83 15.48 9.29
C ILE A 290 -24.21 16.39 10.35
N ALA A 291 -22.98 16.09 10.79
CA ALA A 291 -22.34 16.88 11.82
C ALA A 291 -22.03 18.32 11.38
N CYS A 292 -21.66 18.53 10.10
CA CYS A 292 -21.44 19.88 9.56
C CYS A 292 -22.76 20.66 9.41
N ASP A 293 -23.82 20.01 8.93
CA ASP A 293 -25.17 20.62 8.80
C ASP A 293 -25.71 21.04 10.16
N GLU A 294 -25.62 20.16 11.19
CA GLU A 294 -26.05 20.48 12.56
C GLU A 294 -25.25 21.63 13.19
N ALA A 295 -24.00 21.79 12.81
CA ALA A 295 -23.12 22.83 13.30
C ALA A 295 -23.18 24.13 12.46
N GLU A 296 -23.93 24.14 11.38
CA GLU A 296 -24.06 25.24 10.40
C GLU A 296 -22.70 25.68 9.83
N VAL A 297 -21.85 24.69 9.45
CA VAL A 297 -20.56 24.93 8.79
C VAL A 297 -20.49 24.20 7.44
N ASP A 298 -19.69 24.76 6.52
CA ASP A 298 -19.47 24.11 5.23
C ASP A 298 -18.80 22.73 5.39
N VAL A 299 -19.26 21.77 4.60
CA VAL A 299 -18.63 20.44 4.52
C VAL A 299 -17.23 20.54 3.89
N PRO A 300 -16.23 19.78 4.38
CA PRO A 300 -14.88 19.79 3.82
C PRO A 300 -14.78 19.08 2.47
N ASN A 301 -13.79 19.48 1.67
CA ASN A 301 -13.27 18.61 0.62
C ASN A 301 -12.63 17.37 1.27
N ILE A 302 -12.90 16.19 0.74
CA ILE A 302 -12.37 14.95 1.27
C ILE A 302 -11.10 14.54 0.52
N PHE A 303 -10.05 14.28 1.27
CA PHE A 303 -8.80 13.71 0.77
C PHE A 303 -8.61 12.31 1.34
N THR A 304 -8.11 11.40 0.52
CA THR A 304 -7.69 10.07 0.95
C THR A 304 -6.25 9.82 0.55
N GLU A 305 -5.56 8.96 1.29
CA GLU A 305 -4.16 8.61 1.09
C GLU A 305 -4.03 7.10 0.87
N PHE A 306 -4.41 6.63 -0.31
CA PHE A 306 -4.43 5.21 -0.60
C PHE A 306 -3.10 4.73 -1.18
N GLY A 307 -2.39 3.92 -0.39
CA GLY A 307 -1.17 3.23 -0.77
C GLY A 307 -1.42 1.77 -1.08
N SER A 308 -1.57 0.94 -0.05
CA SER A 308 -1.81 -0.51 -0.22
C SER A 308 -3.01 -0.82 -1.10
N PHE A 309 -4.11 -0.06 -0.96
CA PHE A 309 -5.28 -0.22 -1.81
C PHE A 309 -4.97 0.04 -3.29
N THR A 310 -4.09 1.00 -3.59
CA THR A 310 -3.71 1.33 -4.98
C THR A 310 -2.91 0.20 -5.63
N VAL A 311 -1.86 -0.28 -4.95
CA VAL A 311 -0.84 -1.14 -5.57
C VAL A 311 -0.80 -2.58 -5.03
N GLY A 312 -1.44 -2.85 -3.91
CA GLY A 312 -1.31 -4.15 -3.24
C GLY A 312 -1.71 -5.32 -4.15
N GLU A 313 -2.86 -5.21 -4.79
CA GLU A 313 -3.43 -6.27 -5.62
C GLU A 313 -2.74 -6.42 -6.99
N SER A 314 -1.85 -5.50 -7.37
CA SER A 314 -1.10 -5.59 -8.63
C SER A 314 0.10 -6.54 -8.58
N GLY A 315 0.64 -6.83 -7.40
CA GLY A 315 1.87 -7.60 -7.25
C GLY A 315 1.64 -9.07 -6.96
N GLY A 316 2.59 -9.90 -7.44
CA GLY A 316 2.66 -11.31 -7.11
C GLY A 316 4.07 -11.86 -7.18
N ALA A 317 4.25 -13.04 -6.57
CA ALA A 317 5.51 -13.79 -6.60
C ALA A 317 5.22 -15.27 -6.85
N ILE A 318 6.05 -15.91 -7.67
CA ILE A 318 5.96 -17.33 -7.97
C ILE A 318 7.25 -18.02 -7.55
N TYR A 319 7.10 -19.11 -6.81
CA TYR A 319 8.21 -19.94 -6.33
C TYR A 319 8.04 -21.39 -6.75
N GLN A 320 9.18 -22.06 -6.97
CA GLN A 320 9.22 -23.50 -7.14
C GLN A 320 9.41 -24.18 -5.79
N ILE A 321 8.74 -25.29 -5.57
CA ILE A 321 9.06 -26.22 -4.48
C ILE A 321 10.23 -27.09 -4.93
N LEU A 322 11.40 -26.85 -4.35
CA LEU A 322 12.64 -27.55 -4.69
C LEU A 322 12.71 -28.94 -4.08
N TYR A 323 12.28 -29.06 -2.83
CA TYR A 323 12.45 -30.28 -2.06
C TYR A 323 11.42 -30.36 -0.94
N GLN A 324 11.03 -31.59 -0.55
CA GLN A 324 10.25 -31.84 0.64
C GLN A 324 11.09 -32.60 1.67
N LYS A 325 11.16 -32.06 2.90
CA LYS A 325 11.79 -32.70 4.04
C LYS A 325 10.75 -33.13 5.05
N GLN A 326 10.75 -34.41 5.42
CA GLN A 326 9.93 -34.91 6.51
C GLN A 326 10.74 -34.91 7.80
N GLN A 327 10.31 -34.12 8.79
CA GLN A 327 11.00 -34.03 10.08
C GLN A 327 10.52 -35.07 11.08
N ASN A 328 9.21 -35.39 11.03
CA ASN A 328 8.57 -36.39 11.87
C ASN A 328 7.27 -36.88 11.18
N ASP A 329 6.48 -37.71 11.82
CA ASP A 329 5.26 -38.29 11.26
C ASP A 329 4.18 -37.26 10.87
N ARG A 330 4.29 -36.01 11.33
CA ARG A 330 3.28 -34.97 11.15
C ARG A 330 3.74 -33.77 10.32
N GLU A 331 5.05 -33.49 10.31
CA GLU A 331 5.62 -32.26 9.75
C GLU A 331 6.40 -32.53 8.49
N LYS A 332 5.91 -32.00 7.39
CA LYS A 332 6.56 -32.00 6.09
C LYS A 332 6.85 -30.56 5.67
N TRP A 333 8.11 -30.29 5.38
CA TRP A 333 8.58 -29.00 4.95
C TRP A 333 8.81 -28.99 3.44
N ASN A 334 8.08 -28.15 2.72
CA ASN A 334 8.35 -27.85 1.33
C ASN A 334 9.27 -26.62 1.27
N MET A 335 10.47 -26.79 0.70
CA MET A 335 11.46 -25.72 0.57
C MET A 335 11.27 -25.01 -0.75
N ILE A 336 11.08 -23.67 -0.71
CA ILE A 336 10.96 -22.82 -1.90
C ILE A 336 12.34 -22.42 -2.43
N ASP A 337 12.40 -21.94 -3.66
CA ASP A 337 13.61 -21.43 -4.32
C ASP A 337 13.95 -19.97 -3.98
N SER A 338 13.43 -19.46 -2.87
CA SER A 338 13.65 -18.09 -2.39
C SER A 338 13.54 -18.01 -0.86
N SER A 339 13.30 -16.83 -0.33
CA SER A 339 13.16 -16.56 1.11
C SER A 339 11.92 -15.71 1.38
N PHE A 340 11.14 -16.06 2.38
CA PHE A 340 10.00 -15.27 2.83
C PHE A 340 10.45 -13.96 3.48
N ILE A 341 11.48 -14.01 4.33
CA ILE A 341 12.02 -12.82 5.01
C ILE A 341 12.43 -11.76 4.00
N THR A 342 13.07 -12.14 2.90
CA THR A 342 13.63 -11.20 1.93
C THR A 342 12.64 -10.75 0.85
N THR A 343 11.73 -11.62 0.43
CA THR A 343 10.82 -11.31 -0.68
C THR A 343 9.39 -10.98 -0.27
N LEU A 344 8.98 -11.41 0.93
CA LEU A 344 7.68 -11.12 1.55
C LEU A 344 7.88 -10.73 3.03
N PRO A 345 8.65 -9.69 3.33
CA PRO A 345 9.09 -9.35 4.69
C PRO A 345 7.95 -9.12 5.68
N ASP A 346 6.78 -8.68 5.23
CA ASP A 346 5.62 -8.50 6.10
C ASP A 346 5.11 -9.82 6.70
N THR A 347 5.41 -10.97 6.10
CA THR A 347 5.06 -12.28 6.67
C THR A 347 5.80 -12.54 7.98
N TRP A 348 7.04 -12.10 8.04
CA TRP A 348 7.92 -12.19 9.19
C TRP A 348 7.69 -11.01 10.17
N ALA A 349 7.73 -9.77 9.66
CA ALA A 349 7.74 -8.57 10.50
C ALA A 349 6.40 -8.34 11.24
N ILE A 350 5.27 -8.60 10.60
CA ILE A 350 3.92 -8.29 11.13
C ILE A 350 2.93 -9.44 10.98
N ASN A 351 3.42 -10.64 10.72
CA ASN A 351 2.61 -11.84 10.54
C ASN A 351 1.50 -11.69 9.47
N LYS A 352 1.77 -10.89 8.42
CA LYS A 352 0.84 -10.68 7.32
C LYS A 352 0.70 -11.95 6.50
N ARG A 353 -0.54 -12.24 6.09
CA ARG A 353 -0.84 -13.36 5.20
C ARG A 353 -1.28 -12.81 3.84
N PHE A 354 -0.89 -13.52 2.80
CA PHE A 354 -1.21 -13.22 1.41
C PHE A 354 -2.08 -14.34 0.84
N ILE A 355 -2.77 -14.09 -0.26
CA ILE A 355 -3.39 -15.17 -1.03
C ILE A 355 -2.28 -16.07 -1.55
N MET A 356 -2.29 -17.34 -1.19
CA MET A 356 -1.34 -18.35 -1.64
C MET A 356 -2.10 -19.48 -2.34
N LEU A 357 -1.72 -19.78 -3.59
CA LEU A 357 -2.35 -20.83 -4.41
C LEU A 357 -1.29 -21.64 -5.16
N ALA A 358 -1.55 -22.91 -5.38
CA ALA A 358 -0.78 -23.68 -6.33
C ALA A 358 -0.94 -23.11 -7.75
N VAL A 359 0.16 -22.94 -8.48
CA VAL A 359 0.14 -22.45 -9.86
C VAL A 359 -0.21 -23.56 -10.83
N ASN A 360 0.13 -24.81 -10.50
CA ASN A 360 -0.15 -26.00 -11.29
C ASN A 360 -0.61 -27.17 -10.41
N ARG A 361 -0.94 -28.31 -11.04
CA ARG A 361 -1.24 -29.58 -10.36
C ARG A 361 -2.51 -29.56 -9.49
N TRP A 362 -3.51 -28.81 -9.90
CA TRP A 362 -4.78 -28.67 -9.18
C TRP A 362 -5.60 -29.98 -9.12
N ASN A 363 -5.38 -30.90 -10.05
CA ASN A 363 -6.03 -32.21 -10.08
C ASN A 363 -5.31 -33.28 -9.24
N ASP A 364 -4.15 -32.97 -8.68
CA ASP A 364 -3.41 -33.88 -7.79
C ASP A 364 -4.04 -33.91 -6.39
N THR A 365 -3.82 -35.00 -5.68
CA THR A 365 -4.16 -35.08 -4.25
C THR A 365 -3.28 -34.15 -3.44
N TYR A 366 -3.80 -33.60 -2.37
CA TYR A 366 -3.09 -32.66 -1.52
C TYR A 366 -2.65 -33.26 -0.18
N GLU A 367 -1.76 -32.58 0.49
CA GLU A 367 -1.30 -32.90 1.84
C GLU A 367 -1.02 -31.61 2.64
N ARG A 368 -1.06 -31.72 3.96
CA ARG A 368 -0.65 -30.64 4.85
C ARG A 368 0.87 -30.49 4.81
N VAL A 369 1.35 -29.27 4.68
CA VAL A 369 2.77 -28.92 4.62
C VAL A 369 3.07 -27.65 5.40
N LEU A 370 4.36 -27.42 5.64
CA LEU A 370 4.93 -26.15 6.04
C LEU A 370 5.81 -25.67 4.89
N LEU A 371 5.95 -24.36 4.72
CA LEU A 371 6.82 -23.78 3.70
C LEU A 371 8.06 -23.18 4.37
N GLY A 372 9.24 -23.53 3.90
CA GLY A 372 10.51 -22.98 4.34
C GLY A 372 11.23 -22.26 3.20
N GLY A 373 11.91 -21.17 3.53
CA GLY A 373 12.83 -20.47 2.61
C GLY A 373 14.24 -21.05 2.64
N LEU A 374 15.15 -20.45 1.85
CA LEU A 374 16.53 -20.92 1.69
C LEU A 374 17.50 -20.37 2.73
N THR A 375 17.11 -19.40 3.55
CA THR A 375 18.02 -18.86 4.55
C THR A 375 18.24 -19.82 5.71
N CYS A 376 19.30 -19.62 6.46
CA CYS A 376 19.53 -20.37 7.69
C CYS A 376 18.78 -19.81 8.90
N ASP A 377 18.00 -18.75 8.69
CA ASP A 377 17.17 -18.16 9.74
C ASP A 377 15.99 -19.07 10.08
N SER A 378 15.78 -19.32 11.36
CA SER A 378 14.69 -20.18 11.84
C SER A 378 13.30 -19.59 11.60
N ASP A 379 13.22 -18.29 11.36
CA ASP A 379 11.95 -17.57 11.10
C ASP A 379 11.63 -17.47 9.59
N ASP A 380 12.49 -18.02 8.71
CA ASP A 380 12.24 -18.01 7.26
C ASP A 380 11.25 -19.11 6.84
N TYR A 381 10.01 -18.97 7.30
CA TYR A 381 8.94 -19.92 7.03
C TYR A 381 7.56 -19.28 6.85
N TYR A 382 6.64 -20.06 6.28
CA TYR A 382 5.24 -19.74 6.16
C TYR A 382 4.42 -20.99 6.51
N ASN A 383 3.59 -20.93 7.55
CA ASN A 383 2.99 -22.13 8.15
C ASN A 383 1.47 -22.14 8.21
N SER A 384 0.83 -21.04 7.87
CA SER A 384 -0.63 -20.89 7.95
C SER A 384 -1.12 -19.87 6.96
N GLU A 385 -2.36 -20.03 6.53
CA GLU A 385 -3.11 -19.02 5.78
C GLU A 385 -4.05 -18.25 6.70
N GLN A 386 -4.60 -17.13 6.22
CA GLN A 386 -5.37 -16.21 7.06
C GLN A 386 -6.60 -16.86 7.69
N ASN A 387 -7.29 -17.75 6.97
CA ASN A 387 -8.51 -18.40 7.44
C ASN A 387 -8.31 -19.89 7.73
N MET A 388 -7.07 -20.37 7.63
CA MET A 388 -6.72 -21.78 7.85
C MET A 388 -5.40 -21.85 8.63
N ASN A 389 -5.43 -22.48 9.81
CA ASN A 389 -4.21 -22.68 10.62
C ASN A 389 -3.30 -23.78 10.04
N ALA A 390 -3.32 -23.99 8.74
CA ALA A 390 -2.52 -24.98 8.05
C ALA A 390 -2.42 -24.65 6.56
N ILE A 391 -1.35 -25.07 5.93
CA ILE A 391 -1.17 -25.01 4.48
C ILE A 391 -1.40 -26.38 3.90
N TYR A 392 -2.20 -26.44 2.85
CA TYR A 392 -2.43 -27.63 2.05
C TYR A 392 -2.02 -27.36 0.60
N LEU A 393 -1.16 -28.20 0.05
CA LEU A 393 -0.67 -28.13 -1.32
C LEU A 393 -0.72 -29.48 -2.02
N PRO A 394 -0.73 -29.51 -3.36
CA PRO A 394 -0.55 -30.77 -4.10
C PRO A 394 0.66 -31.53 -3.58
N LYS A 395 0.51 -32.86 -3.42
CA LYS A 395 1.58 -33.70 -2.86
C LYS A 395 2.87 -33.54 -3.64
N TYR A 396 3.98 -33.39 -2.89
CA TYR A 396 5.30 -33.30 -3.50
C TYR A 396 5.61 -34.52 -4.38
N ASN A 397 6.15 -34.25 -5.55
CA ASN A 397 6.65 -35.27 -6.47
C ASN A 397 7.90 -34.72 -7.17
N LYS A 398 9.03 -35.40 -6.96
CA LYS A 398 10.32 -34.98 -7.51
C LYS A 398 10.34 -34.90 -9.06
N GLU A 399 9.54 -35.72 -9.73
CA GLU A 399 9.49 -35.79 -11.20
C GLU A 399 8.49 -34.78 -11.80
N LYS A 400 7.60 -34.18 -10.96
CA LYS A 400 6.59 -33.22 -11.37
C LYS A 400 6.73 -31.95 -10.56
N PRO A 401 7.46 -30.94 -11.07
CA PRO A 401 7.65 -29.68 -10.34
C PRO A 401 6.32 -29.07 -9.88
N LEU A 402 6.31 -28.56 -8.66
CA LEU A 402 5.20 -27.82 -8.09
C LEU A 402 5.60 -26.35 -7.96
N TYR A 403 4.77 -25.48 -8.47
CA TYR A 403 4.92 -24.02 -8.35
C TYR A 403 3.80 -23.47 -7.51
N ILE A 404 4.13 -22.49 -6.67
CA ILE A 404 3.17 -21.79 -5.81
C ILE A 404 3.25 -20.29 -6.08
N GLY A 405 2.11 -19.62 -6.04
CA GLY A 405 2.00 -18.18 -6.21
C GLY A 405 1.53 -17.51 -4.93
N PHE A 406 2.15 -16.40 -4.60
CA PHE A 406 1.69 -15.45 -3.59
C PHE A 406 1.19 -14.21 -4.30
N PHE A 407 -0.03 -13.77 -4.00
CA PHE A 407 -0.70 -12.69 -4.70
C PHE A 407 -1.01 -11.53 -3.76
N ASN A 408 -1.27 -10.36 -4.36
CA ASN A 408 -1.57 -9.12 -3.65
C ASN A 408 -0.40 -8.62 -2.80
N THR A 409 0.82 -8.78 -3.33
CA THR A 409 2.09 -8.46 -2.68
C THR A 409 2.68 -7.10 -3.11
N GLY A 410 1.95 -6.29 -3.91
CA GLY A 410 2.48 -5.09 -4.56
C GLY A 410 2.81 -3.91 -3.64
N ALA A 411 2.40 -3.95 -2.37
CA ALA A 411 2.62 -2.86 -1.43
C ALA A 411 3.70 -3.21 -0.40
N TYR A 412 4.68 -2.33 -0.23
CA TYR A 412 5.75 -2.33 0.78
C TYR A 412 6.82 -3.42 0.64
N GLN A 413 6.52 -4.59 0.09
CA GLN A 413 7.42 -5.75 0.12
C GLN A 413 8.80 -5.43 -0.47
N GLU A 414 8.85 -4.67 -1.56
CA GLU A 414 10.09 -4.33 -2.24
C GLU A 414 10.97 -3.37 -1.40
N THR A 415 10.37 -2.32 -0.84
CA THR A 415 11.10 -1.32 -0.08
C THR A 415 11.54 -1.81 1.30
N ILE A 416 10.70 -2.59 1.98
CA ILE A 416 11.05 -3.19 3.28
C ILE A 416 12.05 -4.33 3.10
N GLY A 417 11.93 -5.12 2.04
CA GLY A 417 12.84 -6.20 1.70
C GLY A 417 14.23 -5.75 1.22
N GLY A 418 14.41 -4.44 0.94
CA GLY A 418 15.72 -3.90 0.51
C GLY A 418 16.02 -4.15 -0.97
N TYR A 419 15.08 -3.84 -1.85
CA TYR A 419 15.21 -4.03 -3.31
C TYR A 419 16.54 -3.52 -3.86
N GLY A 420 17.20 -4.37 -4.65
CA GLY A 420 18.49 -4.07 -5.27
C GLY A 420 19.69 -4.03 -4.33
N GLY A 421 19.49 -4.26 -3.02
CA GLY A 421 20.52 -4.26 -1.99
C GLY A 421 20.95 -5.64 -1.54
N LEU A 422 21.44 -5.71 -0.31
CA LEU A 422 21.85 -6.96 0.33
C LEU A 422 20.67 -7.59 1.08
N HIS A 423 20.45 -8.87 0.85
CA HIS A 423 19.46 -9.65 1.57
C HIS A 423 20.13 -10.62 2.55
N HIS A 424 19.37 -11.05 3.55
CA HIS A 424 19.84 -12.05 4.52
C HIS A 424 20.31 -13.32 3.80
N CYS A 425 21.40 -13.91 4.29
CA CYS A 425 22.11 -15.05 3.67
C CYS A 425 22.49 -14.81 2.19
N LEU A 426 22.59 -13.56 1.76
CA LEU A 426 22.88 -13.16 0.37
C LEU A 426 21.94 -13.81 -0.65
N ILE A 427 20.70 -14.06 -0.28
CA ILE A 427 19.68 -14.53 -1.22
C ILE A 427 19.51 -13.48 -2.33
N PRO A 428 19.62 -13.84 -3.61
CA PRO A 428 19.54 -12.90 -4.69
C PRO A 428 18.12 -12.33 -4.83
N GLN A 429 18.02 -11.05 -5.23
CA GLN A 429 16.76 -10.46 -5.66
C GLN A 429 16.18 -11.28 -6.82
N PRO A 430 14.92 -11.72 -6.76
CA PRO A 430 14.26 -12.40 -7.87
C PRO A 430 14.15 -11.54 -9.13
N LYS A 431 14.07 -12.18 -10.30
CA LYS A 431 13.63 -11.50 -11.52
C LYS A 431 12.28 -10.86 -11.33
N HIS A 432 12.10 -9.63 -11.85
CA HIS A 432 10.85 -8.90 -11.78
C HIS A 432 10.36 -8.53 -13.18
N ILE A 433 9.14 -8.89 -13.51
CA ILE A 433 8.49 -8.57 -14.78
C ILE A 433 7.30 -7.64 -14.57
N LEU A 434 7.07 -6.78 -15.54
CA LEU A 434 5.85 -5.99 -15.65
C LEU A 434 4.90 -6.69 -16.62
N ILE A 435 3.63 -6.67 -16.32
CA ILE A 435 2.57 -7.21 -17.13
C ILE A 435 1.57 -6.09 -17.39
N ASP A 436 1.37 -5.78 -18.66
CA ASP A 436 0.44 -4.72 -19.09
C ASP A 436 -0.48 -5.25 -20.19
N ARG A 437 -1.49 -4.47 -20.53
CA ARG A 437 -2.35 -4.69 -21.70
C ARG A 437 -2.29 -3.46 -22.59
N ASP A 438 -2.10 -3.70 -23.86
CA ASP A 438 -2.19 -2.65 -24.87
C ASP A 438 -3.65 -2.15 -25.03
N GLU A 439 -3.85 -1.15 -25.85
CA GLU A 439 -5.16 -0.54 -26.15
C GLU A 439 -6.18 -1.55 -26.72
N ASN A 440 -5.71 -2.68 -27.27
CA ASN A 440 -6.55 -3.76 -27.79
C ASN A 440 -6.77 -4.87 -26.74
N GLY A 441 -6.26 -4.69 -25.52
CA GLY A 441 -6.33 -5.69 -24.44
C GLY A 441 -5.35 -6.85 -24.61
N ILE A 442 -4.39 -6.77 -25.53
CA ILE A 442 -3.36 -7.79 -25.76
C ILE A 442 -2.33 -7.68 -24.64
N LEU A 443 -2.00 -8.85 -24.07
CA LEU A 443 -1.04 -8.95 -22.98
C LEU A 443 0.38 -8.66 -23.49
N ALA A 444 1.06 -7.75 -22.81
CA ALA A 444 2.48 -7.47 -22.98
C ALA A 444 3.23 -7.75 -21.67
N THR A 445 4.43 -8.31 -21.78
CA THR A 445 5.32 -8.56 -20.64
C THR A 445 6.69 -7.96 -20.92
N GLU A 446 7.27 -7.32 -19.89
CA GLU A 446 8.59 -6.69 -19.93
C GLU A 446 9.40 -7.11 -18.71
N VAL A 447 10.70 -7.38 -18.89
CA VAL A 447 11.61 -7.60 -17.76
C VAL A 447 12.02 -6.23 -17.21
N PHE A 448 11.54 -5.91 -16.02
CA PHE A 448 11.94 -4.69 -15.32
C PHE A 448 13.34 -4.84 -14.71
N SER A 449 13.60 -5.98 -14.06
CA SER A 449 14.94 -6.30 -13.58
C SER A 449 15.21 -7.79 -13.66
N GLU A 450 16.43 -8.13 -14.05
CA GLU A 450 16.94 -9.49 -14.00
C GLU A 450 17.17 -9.93 -12.53
N GLN A 451 17.30 -11.22 -12.34
CA GLN A 451 17.72 -11.76 -11.04
C GLN A 451 19.11 -11.22 -10.70
N GLN A 452 19.29 -10.79 -9.45
CA GLN A 452 20.56 -10.29 -8.94
C GLN A 452 21.66 -11.37 -9.08
N THR A 453 22.81 -10.97 -9.57
CA THR A 453 23.96 -11.88 -9.75
C THR A 453 24.90 -11.85 -8.53
N SER A 454 25.78 -12.84 -8.42
CA SER A 454 26.82 -12.81 -7.38
C SER A 454 27.76 -11.61 -7.52
N ASP A 455 28.05 -11.17 -8.77
CA ASP A 455 28.89 -10.02 -9.02
C ASP A 455 28.24 -8.71 -8.52
N ASP A 456 26.91 -8.57 -8.64
CA ASP A 456 26.14 -7.45 -8.09
C ASP A 456 26.25 -7.41 -6.56
N VAL A 457 26.06 -8.56 -5.91
CA VAL A 457 26.16 -8.69 -4.46
C VAL A 457 27.59 -8.38 -3.98
N LEU A 458 28.61 -8.96 -4.61
CA LEU A 458 30.01 -8.72 -4.27
C LEU A 458 30.42 -7.26 -4.44
N LYS A 459 29.90 -6.58 -5.46
CA LYS A 459 30.12 -5.14 -5.67
C LYS A 459 29.55 -4.31 -4.51
N ILE A 460 28.34 -4.61 -4.06
CA ILE A 460 27.73 -3.91 -2.92
C ILE A 460 28.53 -4.15 -1.64
N LEU A 461 29.07 -5.35 -1.46
CA LEU A 461 29.92 -5.73 -0.32
C LEU A 461 31.34 -5.14 -0.38
N GLY A 462 31.71 -4.47 -1.47
CA GLY A 462 33.04 -3.86 -1.64
C GLY A 462 34.11 -4.80 -2.19
N TYR A 463 33.75 -6.00 -2.63
CA TYR A 463 34.67 -6.91 -3.31
C TYR A 463 34.83 -6.45 -4.77
N THR A 464 35.84 -5.64 -5.04
CA THR A 464 36.20 -5.28 -6.42
C THR A 464 37.13 -6.34 -6.99
N LYS A 465 36.88 -6.81 -8.22
CA LYS A 465 37.88 -7.62 -8.96
C LYS A 465 39.12 -6.73 -9.08
N LYS A 466 40.28 -7.21 -8.55
CA LYS A 466 41.58 -6.62 -8.88
C LYS A 466 41.76 -6.83 -10.38
N VAL A 467 41.78 -5.74 -11.14
CA VAL A 467 42.13 -5.72 -12.57
C VAL A 467 43.61 -6.11 -12.73
#